data_1368bd7392278bcc41644b40dcbdc4fd
#
_entry.id   1368bd7392278bcc41644b40dcbdc4fd
#
_cell.length_a   1.000
_cell.length_b   1.000
_cell.length_c   1.000
_cell.angle_alpha   90.00
_cell.angle_beta   90.00
_cell.angle_gamma   90.00
#
_symmetry.space_group_name_H-M   'P 1'
#
loop_
_entity.id
_entity.type
_entity.pdbx_description
1 polymer ?
#
loop_
_entity_poly.entity_id
_entity_poly.type
_entity_poly.pdbx_seq_one_letter_code
_entity_poly.pdbx_strand_id
1 'polypeptide(L)'
;MNNDAFVKNVASRLIEQIRNGTAPWQKPWRPGTSFLPFNPTNGTRYKGINVINLLARGHSDARWMTYRQAQTKGYQVRRGEKGTQVQYWRFDEERKIKDSNGRPVIDANGEPHTEKVRLERPQVFVAYVFNAEQIEGVPPAPSRECSWNPLEKAEQLVQAANPKLQHGAGDRAYYRPSTDSIHLPLKEQFPSAENYYSTLLHELGHWTGHATRLNRDLSDPFGSIGYAREELRAEIASMIIGSELGIGYDPGQHAAYAASWIQILENQALEIFRAAADGEKIHTYLQTLQQQQSVSREELQVDKSEIIKEYDRLVDGPAARQWLEKERPSLVTARDQAIVELRREKLQKETAEKPHRVARVRR
;
A
#
# COMPACT_ATOMS: atom_id res chain seq x y z
N MET A 1 13.57 11.71 -26.15
CA MET A 1 14.02 10.29 -26.09
C MET A 1 12.77 9.45 -26.27
N ASN A 2 12.79 8.46 -27.16
CA ASN A 2 11.59 7.68 -27.50
C ASN A 2 11.15 6.85 -26.28
N ASN A 3 9.87 6.91 -25.91
CA ASN A 3 9.29 6.15 -24.79
C ASN A 3 9.57 4.61 -24.95
N ASP A 4 9.60 4.13 -26.20
CA ASP A 4 9.89 2.73 -26.53
C ASP A 4 11.29 2.30 -26.09
N ALA A 5 12.30 3.17 -26.21
CA ALA A 5 13.66 2.86 -25.75
C ALA A 5 13.74 2.70 -24.24
N PHE A 6 13.03 3.56 -23.48
CA PHE A 6 12.95 3.45 -22.02
C PHE A 6 12.29 2.13 -21.60
N VAL A 7 11.13 1.80 -22.22
CA VAL A 7 10.39 0.56 -21.95
C VAL A 7 11.26 -0.66 -22.20
N LYS A 8 11.91 -0.74 -23.38
CA LYS A 8 12.80 -1.84 -23.75
C LYS A 8 13.98 -1.98 -22.78
N ASN A 9 14.60 -0.87 -22.38
CA ASN A 9 15.72 -0.91 -21.44
C ASN A 9 15.32 -1.42 -20.06
N VAL A 10 14.15 -1.03 -19.55
CA VAL A 10 13.64 -1.54 -18.27
C VAL A 10 13.33 -3.03 -18.39
N ALA A 11 12.61 -3.44 -19.44
CA ALA A 11 12.27 -4.84 -19.66
C ALA A 11 13.51 -5.73 -19.80
N SER A 12 14.50 -5.33 -20.62
CA SER A 12 15.74 -6.11 -20.81
C SER A 12 16.50 -6.34 -19.51
N ARG A 13 16.61 -5.29 -18.67
CA ARG A 13 17.25 -5.42 -17.34
C ARG A 13 16.48 -6.38 -16.44
N LEU A 14 15.16 -6.28 -16.42
CA LEU A 14 14.33 -7.15 -15.58
C LEU A 14 14.40 -8.60 -16.06
N ILE A 15 14.43 -8.86 -17.38
CA ILE A 15 14.63 -10.21 -17.93
C ILE A 15 15.94 -10.80 -17.41
N GLU A 16 17.03 -10.05 -17.47
CA GLU A 16 18.31 -10.49 -16.92
C GLU A 16 18.22 -10.79 -15.41
N GLN A 17 17.59 -9.90 -14.65
CA GLN A 17 17.41 -10.10 -13.21
C GLN A 17 16.50 -11.28 -12.88
N ILE A 18 15.42 -11.49 -13.63
CA ILE A 18 14.53 -12.66 -13.45
C ILE A 18 15.33 -13.95 -13.69
N ARG A 19 16.16 -14.02 -14.75
CA ARG A 19 17.03 -15.17 -15.03
C ARG A 19 17.99 -15.49 -13.88
N ASN A 20 18.45 -14.46 -13.19
CA ASN A 20 19.39 -14.56 -12.07
C ASN A 20 18.71 -14.67 -10.69
N GLY A 21 17.37 -14.69 -10.62
CA GLY A 21 16.61 -14.68 -9.36
C GLY A 21 16.79 -13.40 -8.54
N THR A 22 17.09 -12.28 -9.20
CA THR A 22 17.43 -10.99 -8.54
C THR A 22 16.49 -9.85 -8.90
N ALA A 23 15.37 -10.10 -9.57
CA ALA A 23 14.35 -9.08 -9.79
C ALA A 23 13.80 -8.55 -8.45
N PRO A 24 13.30 -7.29 -8.41
CA PRO A 24 12.88 -6.66 -7.14
C PRO A 24 11.93 -7.52 -6.30
N TRP A 25 10.97 -8.18 -6.93
CA TRP A 25 10.01 -9.06 -6.28
C TRP A 25 10.52 -10.49 -6.04
N GLN A 26 11.73 -10.83 -6.47
CA GLN A 26 12.39 -12.12 -6.19
C GLN A 26 13.40 -12.04 -5.06
N LYS A 27 13.63 -10.86 -4.49
CA LYS A 27 14.58 -10.67 -3.39
C LYS A 27 13.86 -10.79 -2.05
N PRO A 28 14.39 -11.58 -1.11
CA PRO A 28 13.87 -11.58 0.25
C PRO A 28 14.20 -10.24 0.93
N TRP A 29 13.24 -9.70 1.67
CA TRP A 29 13.40 -8.47 2.43
C TRP A 29 13.25 -8.71 3.92
N ARG A 30 14.08 -8.04 4.72
CA ARG A 30 14.04 -8.17 6.18
C ARG A 30 12.86 -7.39 6.75
N PRO A 31 12.14 -7.95 7.76
CA PRO A 31 11.13 -7.21 8.49
C PRO A 31 11.65 -5.90 9.08
N GLY A 32 10.79 -4.90 9.18
CA GLY A 32 11.11 -3.61 9.79
C GLY A 32 11.80 -2.60 8.87
N THR A 33 12.13 -2.97 7.63
CA THR A 33 12.77 -2.05 6.67
C THR A 33 11.83 -1.73 5.51
N SER A 34 11.50 -0.45 5.32
CA SER A 34 10.88 0.00 4.08
C SER A 34 11.97 0.29 3.06
N PHE A 35 11.92 -0.40 1.93
CA PHE A 35 12.88 -0.28 0.83
C PHE A 35 12.31 0.42 -0.40
N LEU A 36 11.05 0.85 -0.35
CA LEU A 36 10.43 1.53 -1.49
C LEU A 36 11.11 2.87 -1.78
N PRO A 37 11.49 3.12 -3.03
CA PRO A 37 12.14 4.34 -3.42
C PRO A 37 11.29 5.58 -3.13
N PHE A 38 11.89 6.60 -2.52
CA PHE A 38 11.25 7.88 -2.25
C PHE A 38 12.20 9.06 -2.44
N ASN A 39 11.62 10.23 -2.63
CA ASN A 39 12.36 11.48 -2.71
C ASN A 39 12.49 12.10 -1.32
N PRO A 40 13.70 12.20 -0.74
CA PRO A 40 13.89 12.71 0.62
C PRO A 40 13.69 14.21 0.75
N THR A 41 13.56 14.95 -0.35
CA THR A 41 13.38 16.40 -0.30
C THR A 41 11.93 16.81 -0.03
N ASN A 42 10.99 15.94 -0.36
CA ASN A 42 9.54 16.18 -0.18
C ASN A 42 8.77 14.97 0.39
N GLY A 43 9.48 13.87 0.69
CA GLY A 43 8.88 12.65 1.24
C GLY A 43 8.05 11.82 0.24
N THR A 44 7.95 12.24 -1.02
CA THR A 44 7.11 11.57 -2.00
C THR A 44 7.69 10.23 -2.43
N ARG A 45 6.90 9.15 -2.32
CA ARG A 45 7.24 7.82 -2.82
C ARG A 45 7.15 7.78 -4.36
N TYR A 46 8.10 7.14 -5.01
CA TYR A 46 7.99 6.81 -6.42
C TYR A 46 6.93 5.71 -6.61
N LYS A 47 6.20 5.73 -7.73
CA LYS A 47 5.07 4.84 -8.00
C LYS A 47 5.19 4.16 -9.37
N GLY A 48 4.46 3.06 -9.54
CA GLY A 48 4.36 2.32 -10.79
C GLY A 48 5.72 1.85 -11.31
N ILE A 49 5.95 2.04 -12.61
CA ILE A 49 7.20 1.60 -13.25
C ILE A 49 8.46 2.25 -12.65
N ASN A 50 8.34 3.45 -12.06
CA ASN A 50 9.49 4.10 -11.44
C ASN A 50 9.98 3.30 -10.23
N VAL A 51 9.09 2.74 -9.40
CA VAL A 51 9.49 1.85 -8.28
C VAL A 51 10.31 0.69 -8.80
N ILE A 52 9.76 -0.04 -9.77
CA ILE A 52 10.42 -1.21 -10.34
C ILE A 52 11.77 -0.86 -10.95
N ASN A 53 11.84 0.23 -11.73
CA ASN A 53 13.07 0.66 -12.37
C ASN A 53 14.15 1.10 -11.37
N LEU A 54 13.76 1.78 -10.30
CA LEU A 54 14.70 2.25 -9.27
C LEU A 54 15.19 1.07 -8.41
N LEU A 55 14.31 0.17 -7.99
CA LEU A 55 14.68 -1.06 -7.27
C LEU A 55 15.59 -1.97 -8.08
N ALA A 56 15.34 -2.06 -9.41
CA ALA A 56 16.17 -2.82 -10.33
C ALA A 56 17.60 -2.26 -10.48
N ARG A 57 17.92 -1.09 -9.92
CA ARG A 57 19.31 -0.60 -9.86
C ARG A 57 20.15 -1.25 -8.78
N GLY A 58 19.52 -1.90 -7.79
CA GLY A 58 20.21 -2.69 -6.78
C GLY A 58 20.84 -1.88 -5.64
N HIS A 59 20.55 -0.59 -5.53
CA HIS A 59 20.98 0.23 -4.40
C HIS A 59 20.27 -0.20 -3.11
N SER A 60 20.97 -0.11 -1.98
CA SER A 60 20.43 -0.43 -0.67
C SER A 60 19.71 0.75 0.00
N ASP A 61 20.04 1.99 -0.39
CA ASP A 61 19.38 3.18 0.11
C ASP A 61 18.10 3.47 -0.70
N ALA A 62 17.00 3.69 -0.01
CA ALA A 62 15.71 3.98 -0.65
C ALA A 62 15.55 5.43 -1.13
N ARG A 63 16.52 6.31 -0.83
CA ARG A 63 16.44 7.75 -1.13
C ARG A 63 16.97 8.07 -2.53
N TRP A 64 16.15 8.77 -3.32
CA TRP A 64 16.47 9.17 -4.68
C TRP A 64 16.09 10.62 -4.92
N MET A 65 16.99 11.40 -5.49
CA MET A 65 16.76 12.84 -5.77
C MET A 65 17.42 13.27 -7.08
N THR A 66 16.94 14.35 -7.66
CA THR A 66 17.57 14.94 -8.85
C THR A 66 18.88 15.63 -8.47
N TYR A 67 19.76 15.85 -9.47
CA TYR A 67 20.99 16.60 -9.28
C TYR A 67 20.75 17.97 -8.63
N ARG A 68 19.75 18.72 -9.14
CA ARG A 68 19.39 20.03 -8.60
C ARG A 68 18.91 19.96 -7.15
N GLN A 69 18.14 18.95 -6.80
CA GLN A 69 17.68 18.75 -5.40
C GLN A 69 18.86 18.46 -4.47
N ALA A 70 19.81 17.62 -4.92
CA ALA A 70 21.04 17.38 -4.16
C ALA A 70 21.81 18.67 -3.92
N GLN A 71 22.06 19.46 -4.98
CA GLN A 71 22.75 20.76 -4.87
C GLN A 71 22.05 21.72 -3.91
N THR A 72 20.73 21.85 -3.99
CA THR A 72 19.96 22.74 -3.10
C THR A 72 20.09 22.35 -1.63
N LYS A 73 20.38 21.07 -1.35
CA LYS A 73 20.65 20.56 0.01
C LYS A 73 22.13 20.62 0.40
N GLY A 74 23.00 21.16 -0.47
CA GLY A 74 24.44 21.22 -0.24
C GLY A 74 25.17 19.89 -0.48
N TYR A 75 24.53 18.94 -1.17
CA TYR A 75 25.10 17.65 -1.50
C TYR A 75 25.66 17.63 -2.91
N GLN A 76 26.66 16.77 -3.17
CA GLN A 76 27.35 16.70 -4.48
C GLN A 76 27.22 15.29 -5.07
N VAL A 77 26.62 15.17 -6.26
CA VAL A 77 26.67 13.90 -7.02
C VAL A 77 28.14 13.63 -7.42
N ARG A 78 28.62 12.42 -7.13
CA ARG A 78 30.01 12.05 -7.45
C ARG A 78 30.28 12.09 -8.95
N ARG A 79 31.49 12.44 -9.30
CA ARG A 79 31.94 12.52 -10.70
C ARG A 79 31.85 11.13 -11.36
N GLY A 80 31.23 11.08 -12.55
CA GLY A 80 31.08 9.85 -13.33
C GLY A 80 29.79 9.04 -13.02
N GLU A 81 29.05 9.40 -11.99
CA GLU A 81 27.78 8.74 -11.66
C GLU A 81 26.72 9.00 -12.74
N LYS A 82 25.91 7.97 -13.01
CA LYS A 82 24.85 8.06 -14.01
C LYS A 82 23.48 8.10 -13.34
N GLY A 83 22.69 9.11 -13.64
CA GLY A 83 21.33 9.23 -13.16
C GLY A 83 20.42 8.16 -13.75
N THR A 84 19.47 7.72 -12.95
CA THR A 84 18.42 6.79 -13.39
C THR A 84 17.20 7.59 -13.87
N GLN A 85 16.75 7.27 -15.07
CA GLN A 85 15.58 7.92 -15.66
C GLN A 85 14.32 7.52 -14.91
N VAL A 86 13.47 8.50 -14.62
CA VAL A 86 12.09 8.31 -14.10
C VAL A 86 11.12 9.08 -14.98
N GLN A 87 9.86 8.64 -14.99
CA GLN A 87 8.80 9.24 -15.80
C GLN A 87 7.70 9.78 -14.91
N TYR A 88 7.21 10.97 -15.26
CA TYR A 88 6.03 11.58 -14.65
C TYR A 88 4.98 11.78 -15.71
N TRP A 89 3.76 11.35 -15.40
CA TRP A 89 2.62 11.46 -16.29
C TRP A 89 1.70 12.56 -15.81
N ARG A 90 1.43 13.50 -16.69
CA ARG A 90 0.40 14.51 -16.46
C ARG A 90 -0.84 14.14 -17.25
N PHE A 91 -1.92 13.91 -16.55
CA PHE A 91 -3.23 13.57 -17.11
C PHE A 91 -4.15 14.76 -17.18
N ASP A 92 -3.87 15.80 -16.40
CA ASP A 92 -4.69 17.00 -16.28
C ASP A 92 -3.79 18.23 -16.38
N GLU A 93 -4.36 19.34 -16.83
CA GLU A 93 -3.72 20.65 -16.78
C GLU A 93 -4.63 21.68 -16.11
N GLU A 94 -4.05 22.69 -15.48
CA GLU A 94 -4.78 23.83 -14.98
C GLU A 94 -4.92 24.85 -16.09
N ARG A 95 -6.15 25.20 -16.44
CA ARG A 95 -6.48 26.25 -17.41
C ARG A 95 -7.11 27.43 -16.69
N LYS A 96 -6.68 28.64 -17.07
CA LYS A 96 -7.32 29.86 -16.60
C LYS A 96 -8.71 29.96 -17.20
N ILE A 97 -9.72 30.12 -16.37
CA ILE A 97 -11.10 30.39 -16.83
C ILE A 97 -11.12 31.78 -17.46
N LYS A 98 -11.73 31.88 -18.64
CA LYS A 98 -11.86 33.13 -19.35
C LYS A 98 -13.34 33.51 -19.44
N ASP A 99 -13.61 34.83 -19.36
CA ASP A 99 -14.93 35.38 -19.59
C ASP A 99 -15.34 35.36 -21.09
N SER A 100 -16.53 35.82 -21.43
CA SER A 100 -17.03 35.90 -22.80
C SER A 100 -16.18 36.79 -23.73
N ASN A 101 -15.34 37.66 -23.17
CA ASN A 101 -14.42 38.53 -23.88
C ASN A 101 -12.99 37.98 -23.97
N GLY A 102 -12.75 36.72 -23.51
CA GLY A 102 -11.47 36.04 -23.52
C GLY A 102 -10.50 36.52 -22.43
N ARG A 103 -10.94 37.30 -21.44
CA ARG A 103 -10.13 37.78 -20.33
C ARG A 103 -10.18 36.79 -19.18
N PRO A 104 -9.06 36.58 -18.43
CA PRO A 104 -9.07 35.73 -17.24
C PRO A 104 -10.09 36.20 -16.21
N VAL A 105 -10.91 35.31 -15.69
CA VAL A 105 -11.76 35.58 -14.53
C VAL A 105 -10.86 35.61 -13.31
N ILE A 106 -10.91 36.69 -12.53
CA ILE A 106 -10.04 36.96 -11.37
C ILE A 106 -10.87 36.85 -10.09
N ASP A 107 -10.31 36.27 -9.05
CA ASP A 107 -10.94 36.17 -7.72
C ASP A 107 -10.83 37.49 -6.93
N ALA A 108 -11.37 37.51 -5.71
CA ALA A 108 -11.34 38.67 -4.82
C ALA A 108 -9.93 39.07 -4.36
N ASN A 109 -8.93 38.19 -4.55
CA ASN A 109 -7.52 38.43 -4.19
C ASN A 109 -6.66 38.86 -5.41
N GLY A 110 -7.28 38.97 -6.60
CA GLY A 110 -6.59 39.34 -7.83
C GLY A 110 -5.93 38.15 -8.56
N GLU A 111 -6.17 36.90 -8.13
CA GLU A 111 -5.62 35.71 -8.75
C GLU A 111 -6.57 35.13 -9.82
N PRO A 112 -6.06 34.61 -10.95
CA PRO A 112 -6.88 34.01 -11.97
C PRO A 112 -7.57 32.74 -11.47
N HIS A 113 -8.87 32.63 -11.64
CA HIS A 113 -9.59 31.36 -11.47
C HIS A 113 -9.06 30.32 -12.46
N THR A 114 -8.72 29.15 -11.95
CA THR A 114 -8.26 28.01 -12.75
C THR A 114 -9.24 26.85 -12.64
N GLU A 115 -9.38 26.11 -13.71
CA GLU A 115 -10.10 24.84 -13.74
C GLU A 115 -9.12 23.70 -14.10
N LYS A 116 -9.35 22.52 -13.53
CA LYS A 116 -8.57 21.32 -13.83
C LYS A 116 -9.22 20.59 -15.01
N VAL A 117 -8.57 20.62 -16.17
CA VAL A 117 -9.05 20.01 -17.40
C VAL A 117 -8.25 18.75 -17.69
N ARG A 118 -8.95 17.65 -17.97
CA ARG A 118 -8.31 16.40 -18.36
C ARG A 118 -7.73 16.51 -19.76
N LEU A 119 -6.47 16.11 -19.94
CA LEU A 119 -5.80 16.09 -21.24
C LEU A 119 -6.36 14.94 -22.09
N GLU A 120 -6.63 15.19 -23.37
CA GLU A 120 -6.98 14.15 -24.33
C GLU A 120 -5.87 13.11 -24.49
N ARG A 121 -4.62 13.55 -24.40
CA ARG A 121 -3.43 12.70 -24.41
C ARG A 121 -2.55 13.03 -23.21
N PRO A 122 -2.25 12.06 -22.35
CA PRO A 122 -1.33 12.27 -21.23
C PRO A 122 0.04 12.75 -21.73
N GLN A 123 0.62 13.70 -21.01
CA GLN A 123 1.98 14.19 -21.28
C GLN A 123 2.97 13.43 -20.40
N VAL A 124 4.09 13.00 -20.99
CA VAL A 124 5.17 12.31 -20.29
C VAL A 124 6.35 13.26 -20.09
N PHE A 125 6.74 13.45 -18.86
CA PHE A 125 7.93 14.20 -18.48
C PHE A 125 8.99 13.21 -17.98
N VAL A 126 10.24 13.47 -18.33
CA VAL A 126 11.39 12.67 -17.94
C VAL A 126 12.27 13.47 -16.99
N ALA A 127 12.69 12.82 -15.91
CA ALA A 127 13.72 13.34 -15.03
C ALA A 127 14.80 12.27 -14.78
N TYR A 128 15.96 12.69 -14.34
CA TYR A 128 17.06 11.82 -13.92
C TYR A 128 17.28 12.00 -12.43
N VAL A 129 17.27 10.89 -11.69
CA VAL A 129 17.50 10.86 -10.25
C VAL A 129 18.72 10.01 -9.92
N PHE A 130 19.36 10.36 -8.82
CA PHE A 130 20.52 9.70 -8.27
C PHE A 130 20.18 9.10 -6.92
N ASN A 131 20.67 7.91 -6.65
CA ASN A 131 20.53 7.30 -5.34
C ASN A 131 21.41 8.03 -4.32
N ALA A 132 21.02 8.04 -3.04
CA ALA A 132 21.83 8.64 -1.98
C ALA A 132 23.24 8.07 -1.92
N GLU A 133 23.44 6.80 -2.28
CA GLU A 133 24.77 6.15 -2.39
C GLU A 133 25.65 6.75 -3.49
N GLN A 134 25.10 7.49 -4.45
CA GLN A 134 25.82 8.17 -5.53
C GLN A 134 26.15 9.63 -5.20
N ILE A 135 25.76 10.09 -4.01
CA ILE A 135 25.80 11.51 -3.64
C ILE A 135 26.65 11.70 -2.38
N GLU A 136 27.65 12.56 -2.43
CA GLU A 136 28.47 12.94 -1.28
C GLU A 136 27.71 13.92 -0.37
N GLY A 137 27.95 13.84 0.93
CA GLY A 137 27.38 14.71 1.94
C GLY A 137 25.98 14.29 2.42
N VAL A 138 25.35 13.29 1.81
CA VAL A 138 24.08 12.76 2.30
C VAL A 138 24.32 11.99 3.60
N PRO A 139 23.68 12.38 4.72
CA PRO A 139 23.86 11.66 5.98
C PRO A 139 23.36 10.21 5.84
N PRO A 140 23.89 9.25 6.64
CA PRO A 140 23.37 7.89 6.67
C PRO A 140 21.83 7.88 6.78
N ALA A 141 21.19 6.88 6.16
CA ALA A 141 19.75 6.73 6.31
C ALA A 141 19.45 6.54 7.80
N PRO A 142 18.47 7.27 8.38
CA PRO A 142 18.06 7.02 9.75
C PRO A 142 17.59 5.57 9.83
N SER A 143 18.02 4.85 10.88
CA SER A 143 17.43 3.55 11.19
C SER A 143 15.94 3.79 11.46
N ARG A 144 15.10 3.36 10.57
CA ARG A 144 13.65 3.39 10.82
C ARG A 144 13.33 2.23 11.77
N GLU A 145 13.32 2.52 13.04
CA GLU A 145 12.59 1.67 13.96
C GLU A 145 11.11 1.83 13.62
N CYS A 146 10.45 0.74 13.26
CA CYS A 146 9.01 0.76 13.04
C CYS A 146 8.34 1.18 14.36
N SER A 147 7.72 2.35 14.38
CA SER A 147 6.97 2.84 15.55
C SER A 147 5.67 2.06 15.81
N TRP A 148 5.41 1.03 15.01
CA TRP A 148 4.23 0.16 15.10
C TRP A 148 4.62 -1.30 14.89
N ASN A 149 3.75 -2.21 15.36
CA ASN A 149 3.89 -3.63 15.06
C ASN A 149 3.46 -3.92 13.61
N PRO A 150 4.35 -4.38 12.71
CA PRO A 150 4.02 -4.67 11.32
C PRO A 150 2.89 -5.69 11.17
N LEU A 151 2.84 -6.70 12.04
CA LEU A 151 1.82 -7.75 12.01
C LEU A 151 0.43 -7.23 12.39
N GLU A 152 0.34 -6.30 13.35
CA GLU A 152 -0.93 -5.65 13.71
C GLU A 152 -1.48 -4.83 12.55
N LYS A 153 -0.62 -4.11 11.81
CA LYS A 153 -1.06 -3.37 10.62
C LYS A 153 -1.52 -4.28 9.50
N ALA A 154 -0.85 -5.40 9.29
CA ALA A 154 -1.30 -6.39 8.32
C ALA A 154 -2.67 -6.96 8.70
N GLU A 155 -2.86 -7.29 9.97
CA GLU A 155 -4.14 -7.77 10.47
C GLU A 155 -5.24 -6.72 10.28
N GLN A 156 -4.98 -5.44 10.59
CA GLN A 156 -5.91 -4.35 10.36
C GLN A 156 -6.28 -4.20 8.88
N LEU A 157 -5.32 -4.35 7.96
CA LEU A 157 -5.57 -4.31 6.53
C LEU A 157 -6.47 -5.46 6.08
N VAL A 158 -6.18 -6.68 6.56
CA VAL A 158 -6.98 -7.88 6.27
C VAL A 158 -8.40 -7.75 6.83
N GLN A 159 -8.55 -7.25 8.06
CA GLN A 159 -9.85 -6.97 8.67
C GLN A 159 -10.65 -5.93 7.88
N ALA A 160 -9.99 -4.89 7.38
CA ALA A 160 -10.63 -3.86 6.57
C ALA A 160 -11.10 -4.40 5.22
N ALA A 161 -10.29 -5.25 4.57
CA ALA A 161 -10.66 -5.92 3.33
C ALA A 161 -11.75 -6.97 3.54
N ASN A 162 -11.79 -7.59 4.72
CA ASN A 162 -12.77 -8.60 5.14
C ASN A 162 -12.97 -9.74 4.12
N PRO A 163 -11.90 -10.37 3.60
CA PRO A 163 -12.02 -11.48 2.67
C PRO A 163 -12.58 -12.71 3.39
N LYS A 164 -13.28 -13.58 2.64
CA LYS A 164 -13.68 -14.89 3.16
C LYS A 164 -12.45 -15.80 3.25
N LEU A 165 -11.88 -15.94 4.44
CA LEU A 165 -10.72 -16.79 4.71
C LEU A 165 -11.13 -18.23 5.09
N GLN A 166 -10.41 -19.20 4.52
CA GLN A 166 -10.54 -20.62 4.86
C GLN A 166 -9.15 -21.21 5.13
N HIS A 167 -8.97 -21.78 6.31
CA HIS A 167 -7.74 -22.49 6.67
C HIS A 167 -7.95 -23.99 6.62
N GLY A 168 -6.97 -24.71 6.08
CA GLY A 168 -7.01 -26.17 5.96
C GLY A 168 -5.64 -26.81 6.12
N ALA A 169 -5.63 -28.13 6.34
CA ALA A 169 -4.42 -28.91 6.54
C ALA A 169 -3.58 -29.13 5.25
N GLY A 170 -4.00 -28.57 4.10
CA GLY A 170 -3.22 -28.58 2.86
C GLY A 170 -1.99 -27.67 2.93
N ASP A 171 -1.14 -27.78 1.92
CA ASP A 171 0.12 -27.04 1.80
C ASP A 171 0.07 -25.86 0.80
N ARG A 172 -1.12 -25.56 0.25
CA ARG A 172 -1.30 -24.55 -0.79
C ARG A 172 -2.11 -23.37 -0.31
N ALA A 173 -1.65 -22.18 -0.64
CA ALA A 173 -2.41 -20.95 -0.61
C ALA A 173 -2.95 -20.64 -2.01
N TYR A 174 -4.18 -20.16 -2.10
CA TYR A 174 -4.78 -19.70 -3.35
C TYR A 174 -6.06 -18.89 -3.12
N TYR A 175 -6.31 -17.93 -3.99
CA TYR A 175 -7.61 -17.28 -4.13
C TYR A 175 -8.49 -18.06 -5.11
N ARG A 176 -9.76 -18.28 -4.77
CA ARG A 176 -10.76 -18.92 -5.63
C ARG A 176 -11.83 -17.92 -6.07
N PRO A 177 -11.81 -17.46 -7.34
CA PRO A 177 -12.77 -16.47 -7.83
C PRO A 177 -14.24 -16.95 -7.76
N SER A 178 -14.52 -18.22 -8.03
CA SER A 178 -15.88 -18.76 -8.07
C SER A 178 -16.61 -18.74 -6.72
N THR A 179 -15.89 -18.75 -5.61
CA THR A 179 -16.45 -18.70 -4.24
C THR A 179 -16.07 -17.42 -3.52
N ASP A 180 -15.32 -16.56 -4.17
CA ASP A 180 -14.73 -15.31 -3.64
C ASP A 180 -14.06 -15.54 -2.27
N SER A 181 -13.20 -16.54 -2.19
CA SER A 181 -12.56 -16.96 -0.94
C SER A 181 -11.06 -17.19 -1.10
N ILE A 182 -10.29 -16.83 -0.07
CA ILE A 182 -8.87 -17.12 0.06
C ILE A 182 -8.70 -18.38 0.91
N HIS A 183 -7.93 -19.33 0.40
CA HIS A 183 -7.60 -20.57 1.07
C HIS A 183 -6.14 -20.54 1.48
N LEU A 184 -5.85 -20.90 2.73
CA LEU A 184 -4.51 -20.89 3.30
C LEU A 184 -4.23 -22.18 4.07
N PRO A 185 -2.98 -22.62 4.18
CA PRO A 185 -2.56 -23.58 5.18
C PRO A 185 -2.91 -23.12 6.59
N LEU A 186 -2.91 -24.02 7.56
CA LEU A 186 -3.05 -23.66 8.96
C LEU A 186 -1.88 -22.72 9.36
N LYS A 187 -2.14 -21.76 10.26
CA LYS A 187 -1.11 -20.78 10.69
C LYS A 187 0.14 -21.45 11.24
N GLU A 188 -0.02 -22.57 11.90
CA GLU A 188 1.04 -23.38 12.50
C GLU A 188 1.96 -24.06 11.47
N GLN A 189 1.54 -24.14 10.20
CA GLN A 189 2.34 -24.69 9.10
C GLN A 189 3.34 -23.69 8.51
N PHE A 190 3.20 -22.40 8.84
CA PHE A 190 4.11 -21.36 8.38
C PHE A 190 5.32 -21.25 9.28
N PRO A 191 6.53 -21.02 8.71
CA PRO A 191 7.76 -20.87 9.50
C PRO A 191 7.71 -19.68 10.48
N SER A 192 6.97 -18.62 10.12
CA SER A 192 6.78 -17.43 10.95
C SER A 192 5.47 -16.70 10.63
N ALA A 193 5.07 -15.77 11.49
CA ALA A 193 3.92 -14.92 11.23
C ALA A 193 4.12 -14.03 10.00
N GLU A 194 5.34 -13.57 9.77
CA GLU A 194 5.68 -12.77 8.57
C GLU A 194 5.46 -13.58 7.28
N ASN A 195 5.84 -14.85 7.25
CA ASN A 195 5.58 -15.74 6.10
C ASN A 195 4.08 -15.92 5.87
N TYR A 196 3.30 -16.11 6.94
CA TYR A 196 1.85 -16.20 6.85
C TYR A 196 1.24 -14.94 6.24
N TYR A 197 1.59 -13.76 6.76
CA TYR A 197 1.04 -12.49 6.23
C TYR A 197 1.57 -12.17 4.84
N SER A 198 2.82 -12.48 4.52
CA SER A 198 3.35 -12.31 3.15
C SER A 198 2.54 -13.11 2.14
N THR A 199 2.25 -14.40 2.45
CA THR A 199 1.39 -15.25 1.62
C THR A 199 -0.03 -14.71 1.53
N LEU A 200 -0.64 -14.33 2.67
CA LEU A 200 -1.98 -13.78 2.69
C LEU A 200 -2.10 -12.48 1.90
N LEU A 201 -1.11 -11.60 1.94
CA LEU A 201 -1.08 -10.35 1.15
C LEU A 201 -0.99 -10.63 -0.34
N HIS A 202 -0.28 -11.67 -0.76
CA HIS A 202 -0.26 -12.13 -2.15
C HIS A 202 -1.65 -12.58 -2.62
N GLU A 203 -2.29 -13.46 -1.85
CA GLU A 203 -3.65 -13.94 -2.15
C GLU A 203 -4.69 -12.80 -2.09
N LEU A 204 -4.49 -11.83 -1.21
CA LEU A 204 -5.31 -10.62 -1.13
C LEU A 204 -5.12 -9.76 -2.40
N GLY A 205 -3.93 -9.77 -3.00
CA GLY A 205 -3.67 -9.20 -4.30
C GLY A 205 -4.61 -9.77 -5.36
N HIS A 206 -4.69 -11.10 -5.48
CA HIS A 206 -5.63 -11.78 -6.38
C HIS A 206 -7.09 -11.49 -6.05
N TRP A 207 -7.46 -11.53 -4.77
CA TRP A 207 -8.81 -11.24 -4.29
C TRP A 207 -9.31 -9.87 -4.77
N THR A 208 -8.45 -8.85 -4.82
CA THR A 208 -8.84 -7.55 -5.37
C THR A 208 -9.23 -7.61 -6.84
N GLY A 209 -8.85 -8.66 -7.57
CA GLY A 209 -9.18 -8.85 -8.99
C GLY A 209 -10.62 -9.26 -9.27
N HIS A 210 -11.39 -9.65 -8.26
CA HIS A 210 -12.79 -10.04 -8.43
C HIS A 210 -13.63 -8.99 -9.18
N ALA A 211 -14.67 -9.42 -9.89
CA ALA A 211 -15.53 -8.57 -10.71
C ALA A 211 -16.18 -7.41 -9.94
N THR A 212 -16.46 -7.62 -8.64
CA THR A 212 -17.05 -6.59 -7.76
C THR A 212 -16.03 -5.58 -7.22
N ARG A 213 -14.74 -5.75 -7.49
CA ARG A 213 -13.64 -4.90 -7.00
C ARG A 213 -12.89 -4.25 -8.17
N LEU A 214 -11.67 -4.65 -8.44
CA LEU A 214 -10.87 -4.08 -9.54
C LEU A 214 -11.15 -4.73 -10.90
N ASN A 215 -11.99 -5.76 -10.95
CA ASN A 215 -12.47 -6.42 -12.16
C ASN A 215 -11.34 -6.78 -13.15
N ARG A 216 -10.31 -7.49 -12.66
CA ARG A 216 -9.25 -8.03 -13.50
C ARG A 216 -9.67 -9.39 -14.08
N ASP A 217 -9.08 -9.76 -15.21
CA ASP A 217 -9.30 -11.08 -15.79
C ASP A 217 -8.54 -12.15 -14.98
N LEU A 218 -9.30 -13.00 -14.29
CA LEU A 218 -8.81 -14.12 -13.48
C LEU A 218 -9.25 -15.46 -14.08
N SER A 219 -9.69 -15.49 -15.34
CA SER A 219 -10.25 -16.67 -15.99
C SER A 219 -9.20 -17.60 -16.58
N ASP A 220 -7.97 -17.14 -16.72
CA ASP A 220 -6.88 -17.89 -17.30
C ASP A 220 -6.50 -19.13 -16.46
N PRO A 221 -6.35 -20.32 -17.08
CA PRO A 221 -6.00 -21.52 -16.36
C PRO A 221 -4.59 -21.46 -15.79
N PHE A 222 -4.39 -22.17 -14.67
CA PHE A 222 -3.09 -22.33 -14.02
C PHE A 222 -2.00 -22.73 -15.02
N GLY A 223 -0.85 -22.03 -14.96
CA GLY A 223 0.30 -22.28 -15.82
C GLY A 223 0.22 -21.63 -17.22
N SER A 224 -0.88 -20.96 -17.57
CA SER A 224 -0.98 -20.20 -18.82
C SER A 224 -0.21 -18.88 -18.75
N ILE A 225 0.02 -18.25 -19.90
CA ILE A 225 0.64 -16.92 -20.01
C ILE A 225 -0.24 -15.85 -19.35
N GLY A 226 -1.57 -15.96 -19.46
CA GLY A 226 -2.49 -15.03 -18.81
C GLY A 226 -2.43 -15.17 -17.29
N TYR A 227 -2.41 -16.39 -16.77
CA TYR A 227 -2.20 -16.66 -15.36
C TYR A 227 -0.87 -16.07 -14.86
N ALA A 228 0.24 -16.27 -15.59
CA ALA A 228 1.53 -15.70 -15.21
C ALA A 228 1.55 -14.15 -15.20
N ARG A 229 0.72 -13.50 -16.01
CA ARG A 229 0.53 -12.04 -15.94
C ARG A 229 -0.15 -11.60 -14.65
N GLU A 230 -1.16 -12.33 -14.21
CA GLU A 230 -1.85 -12.02 -12.94
C GLU A 230 -0.93 -12.30 -11.75
N GLU A 231 -0.15 -13.37 -11.78
CA GLU A 231 0.89 -13.64 -10.77
C GLU A 231 1.87 -12.47 -10.65
N LEU A 232 2.34 -11.93 -11.77
CA LEU A 232 3.25 -10.76 -11.75
C LEU A 232 2.62 -9.54 -11.08
N ARG A 233 1.31 -9.34 -11.25
CA ARG A 233 0.56 -8.25 -10.60
C ARG A 233 0.47 -8.45 -9.08
N ALA A 234 0.12 -9.66 -8.66
CA ALA A 234 0.01 -10.01 -7.25
C ALA A 234 1.37 -9.91 -6.54
N GLU A 235 2.45 -10.36 -7.20
CA GLU A 235 3.81 -10.23 -6.71
C GLU A 235 4.23 -8.78 -6.47
N ILE A 236 4.04 -7.94 -7.48
CA ILE A 236 4.39 -6.53 -7.37
C ILE A 236 3.55 -5.84 -6.27
N ALA A 237 2.25 -6.16 -6.19
CA ALA A 237 1.38 -5.62 -5.16
C ALA A 237 1.81 -6.06 -3.76
N SER A 238 2.05 -7.36 -3.56
CA SER A 238 2.51 -7.94 -2.29
C SER A 238 3.85 -7.32 -1.84
N MET A 239 4.80 -7.15 -2.76
CA MET A 239 6.05 -6.47 -2.50
C MET A 239 5.84 -5.02 -2.03
N ILE A 240 4.97 -4.26 -2.68
CA ILE A 240 4.67 -2.87 -2.31
C ILE A 240 4.03 -2.81 -0.92
N ILE A 241 2.98 -3.60 -0.70
CA ILE A 241 2.23 -3.62 0.56
C ILE A 241 3.11 -4.11 1.71
N GLY A 242 3.82 -5.22 1.52
CA GLY A 242 4.71 -5.79 2.53
C GLY A 242 5.81 -4.80 2.94
N SER A 243 6.39 -4.07 1.98
CA SER A 243 7.37 -3.02 2.27
C SER A 243 6.78 -1.84 3.07
N GLU A 244 5.58 -1.38 2.75
CA GLU A 244 4.95 -0.28 3.51
C GLU A 244 4.57 -0.70 4.92
N LEU A 245 4.11 -1.94 5.09
CA LEU A 245 3.79 -2.50 6.40
C LEU A 245 5.04 -2.82 7.22
N GLY A 246 6.21 -2.97 6.57
CA GLY A 246 7.44 -3.42 7.21
C GLY A 246 7.46 -4.92 7.48
N ILE A 247 6.63 -5.68 6.78
CA ILE A 247 6.63 -7.16 6.81
C ILE A 247 7.74 -7.64 5.87
N GLY A 248 8.52 -8.62 6.29
CA GLY A 248 9.46 -9.29 5.41
C GLY A 248 8.73 -9.95 4.24
N TYR A 249 9.43 -10.15 3.16
CA TYR A 249 8.92 -10.80 1.95
C TYR A 249 9.81 -11.97 1.59
N ASP A 250 9.20 -13.14 1.36
CA ASP A 250 9.89 -14.35 0.91
C ASP A 250 9.31 -14.80 -0.44
N PRO A 251 10.05 -14.65 -1.53
CA PRO A 251 9.59 -15.02 -2.88
C PRO A 251 9.67 -16.53 -3.17
N GLY A 252 9.94 -17.38 -2.18
CA GLY A 252 10.36 -18.79 -2.36
C GLY A 252 9.42 -19.68 -3.19
N GLN A 253 8.13 -19.32 -3.33
CA GLN A 253 7.16 -20.13 -4.09
C GLN A 253 6.97 -19.68 -5.55
N HIS A 254 7.56 -18.56 -5.97
CA HIS A 254 7.25 -17.90 -7.25
C HIS A 254 8.30 -18.09 -8.34
N ALA A 255 9.36 -18.83 -8.06
CA ALA A 255 10.39 -19.18 -9.06
C ALA A 255 9.81 -19.97 -10.27
N ALA A 256 8.70 -20.68 -10.08
CA ALA A 256 8.02 -21.42 -11.12
C ALA A 256 7.53 -20.55 -12.30
N TYR A 257 7.25 -19.27 -12.07
CA TYR A 257 6.75 -18.35 -13.11
C TYR A 257 7.84 -17.58 -13.84
N ALA A 258 9.10 -17.69 -13.44
CA ALA A 258 10.21 -16.92 -14.00
C ALA A 258 10.32 -17.06 -15.52
N ALA A 259 10.21 -18.29 -16.05
CA ALA A 259 10.27 -18.54 -17.50
C ALA A 259 9.10 -17.85 -18.24
N SER A 260 7.89 -17.91 -17.70
CA SER A 260 6.71 -17.27 -18.29
C SER A 260 6.82 -15.74 -18.26
N TRP A 261 7.34 -15.15 -17.18
CA TRP A 261 7.59 -13.71 -17.09
C TRP A 261 8.63 -13.24 -18.11
N ILE A 262 9.71 -14.00 -18.31
CA ILE A 262 10.71 -13.72 -19.35
C ILE A 262 10.02 -13.69 -20.72
N GLN A 263 9.27 -14.74 -21.05
CA GLN A 263 8.55 -14.84 -22.32
C GLN A 263 7.56 -13.68 -22.53
N ILE A 264 6.83 -13.29 -21.47
CA ILE A 264 5.90 -12.15 -21.50
C ILE A 264 6.65 -10.86 -21.83
N LEU A 265 7.77 -10.59 -21.14
CA LEU A 265 8.52 -9.34 -21.30
C LEU A 265 9.30 -9.28 -22.62
N GLU A 266 9.77 -10.42 -23.14
CA GLU A 266 10.40 -10.52 -24.47
C GLU A 266 9.39 -10.19 -25.58
N ASN A 267 8.16 -10.69 -25.47
CA ASN A 267 7.11 -10.48 -26.45
C ASN A 267 6.41 -9.12 -26.29
N GLN A 268 6.22 -8.66 -25.06
CA GLN A 268 5.46 -7.46 -24.74
C GLN A 268 6.13 -6.67 -23.59
N ALA A 269 7.20 -5.95 -23.90
CA ALA A 269 7.95 -5.16 -22.91
C ALA A 269 7.07 -4.20 -22.09
N LEU A 270 5.95 -3.70 -22.63
CA LEU A 270 4.99 -2.85 -21.94
C LEU A 270 4.23 -3.55 -20.80
N GLU A 271 4.25 -4.89 -20.75
CA GLU A 271 3.50 -5.62 -19.71
C GLU A 271 4.00 -5.29 -18.30
N ILE A 272 5.29 -5.04 -18.13
CA ILE A 272 5.82 -4.62 -16.83
C ILE A 272 5.23 -3.28 -16.35
N PHE A 273 4.93 -2.37 -17.28
CA PHE A 273 4.29 -1.09 -16.94
C PHE A 273 2.85 -1.30 -16.48
N ARG A 274 2.13 -2.19 -17.14
CA ARG A 274 0.76 -2.56 -16.77
C ARG A 274 0.75 -3.25 -15.42
N ALA A 275 1.60 -4.24 -15.21
CA ALA A 275 1.71 -4.96 -13.95
C ALA A 275 2.08 -4.03 -12.79
N ALA A 276 3.03 -3.11 -12.99
CA ALA A 276 3.41 -2.13 -11.99
C ALA A 276 2.27 -1.13 -11.68
N ALA A 277 1.52 -0.70 -12.69
CA ALA A 277 0.36 0.16 -12.51
C ALA A 277 -0.79 -0.56 -11.78
N ASP A 278 -1.03 -1.82 -12.12
CA ASP A 278 -2.05 -2.63 -11.46
C ASP A 278 -1.66 -2.97 -10.02
N GLY A 279 -0.38 -3.24 -9.73
CA GLY A 279 0.12 -3.38 -8.35
C GLY A 279 -0.14 -2.14 -7.50
N GLU A 280 0.04 -0.94 -8.04
CA GLU A 280 -0.29 0.32 -7.35
C GLU A 280 -1.81 0.49 -7.16
N LYS A 281 -2.64 0.07 -8.12
CA LYS A 281 -4.11 0.11 -7.95
C LYS A 281 -4.57 -0.84 -6.85
N ILE A 282 -4.01 -2.05 -6.81
CA ILE A 282 -4.27 -3.04 -5.75
C ILE A 282 -3.95 -2.43 -4.38
N HIS A 283 -2.75 -1.90 -4.24
CA HIS A 283 -2.30 -1.25 -3.02
C HIS A 283 -3.23 -0.08 -2.61
N THR A 284 -3.53 0.84 -3.53
CA THR A 284 -4.41 1.98 -3.27
C THR A 284 -5.83 1.54 -2.88
N TYR A 285 -6.37 0.50 -3.54
CA TYR A 285 -7.67 -0.04 -3.21
C TYR A 285 -7.73 -0.56 -1.76
N LEU A 286 -6.73 -1.34 -1.35
CA LEU A 286 -6.66 -1.88 0.00
C LEU A 286 -6.47 -0.78 1.06
N GLN A 287 -5.66 0.23 0.78
CA GLN A 287 -5.53 1.40 1.66
C GLN A 287 -6.86 2.17 1.81
N THR A 288 -7.62 2.30 0.72
CA THR A 288 -8.94 2.97 0.76
C THR A 288 -9.91 2.22 1.68
N LEU A 289 -9.95 0.88 1.63
CA LEU A 289 -10.76 0.08 2.54
C LEU A 289 -10.36 0.29 4.01
N GLN A 290 -9.07 0.35 4.29
CA GLN A 290 -8.56 0.59 5.64
C GLN A 290 -8.95 1.99 6.15
N GLN A 291 -8.85 3.03 5.30
CA GLN A 291 -9.26 4.38 5.65
C GLN A 291 -10.77 4.46 5.91
N GLN A 292 -11.61 3.85 5.07
CA GLN A 292 -13.06 3.81 5.26
C GLN A 292 -13.45 3.13 6.58
N GLN A 293 -12.78 2.03 6.94
CA GLN A 293 -13.03 1.35 8.20
C GLN A 293 -12.63 2.19 9.42
N SER A 294 -11.52 2.94 9.33
CA SER A 294 -11.09 3.83 10.42
C SER A 294 -12.06 4.99 10.64
N VAL A 295 -12.52 5.63 9.56
CA VAL A 295 -13.53 6.70 9.64
C VAL A 295 -14.83 6.18 10.26
N SER A 296 -15.34 5.04 9.78
CA SER A 296 -16.55 4.44 10.34
C SER A 296 -16.43 4.09 11.82
N ARG A 297 -15.25 3.64 12.27
CA ARG A 297 -14.99 3.38 13.70
C ARG A 297 -14.97 4.67 14.53
N GLU A 298 -14.37 5.74 14.00
CA GLU A 298 -14.36 7.05 14.67
C GLU A 298 -15.76 7.64 14.77
N GLU A 299 -16.55 7.59 13.70
CA GLU A 299 -17.96 8.03 13.68
C GLU A 299 -18.80 7.25 14.70
N LEU A 300 -18.65 5.92 14.79
CA LEU A 300 -19.34 5.09 15.79
C LEU A 300 -18.92 5.44 17.23
N GLN A 301 -17.66 5.82 17.48
CA GLN A 301 -17.20 6.24 18.81
C GLN A 301 -17.76 7.61 19.19
N VAL A 302 -17.85 8.54 18.25
CA VAL A 302 -18.48 9.85 18.46
C VAL A 302 -19.96 9.66 18.80
N ASP A 303 -20.68 8.80 18.07
CA ASP A 303 -22.10 8.53 18.31
C ASP A 303 -22.34 7.93 19.72
N LYS A 304 -21.53 6.95 20.13
CA LYS A 304 -21.59 6.39 21.49
C LYS A 304 -21.36 7.43 22.58
N SER A 305 -20.42 8.35 22.37
CA SER A 305 -20.14 9.44 23.30
C SER A 305 -21.29 10.45 23.35
N GLU A 306 -21.92 10.72 22.23
CA GLU A 306 -23.07 11.61 22.17
C GLU A 306 -24.29 11.02 22.85
N ILE A 307 -24.57 9.74 22.67
CA ILE A 307 -25.65 9.01 23.38
C ILE A 307 -25.45 9.12 24.90
N ILE A 308 -24.24 8.92 25.39
CA ILE A 308 -23.92 9.04 26.82
C ILE A 308 -24.12 10.47 27.30
N LYS A 309 -23.61 11.47 26.55
CA LYS A 309 -23.77 12.89 26.90
C LYS A 309 -25.24 13.32 26.92
N GLU A 310 -26.03 12.86 25.95
CA GLU A 310 -27.46 13.17 25.91
C GLU A 310 -28.19 12.58 27.11
N TYR A 311 -27.90 11.31 27.45
CA TYR A 311 -28.44 10.68 28.65
C TYR A 311 -28.05 11.46 29.90
N ASP A 312 -26.76 11.75 30.10
CA ASP A 312 -26.25 12.45 31.27
C ASP A 312 -26.84 13.88 31.39
N ARG A 313 -27.13 14.55 30.27
CA ARG A 313 -27.80 15.85 30.24
C ARG A 313 -29.25 15.79 30.72
N LEU A 314 -29.93 14.67 30.50
CA LEU A 314 -31.33 14.48 30.84
C LEU A 314 -31.52 13.93 32.26
N VAL A 315 -30.46 13.37 32.88
CA VAL A 315 -30.50 12.83 34.24
C VAL A 315 -30.05 13.88 35.24
N ASP A 316 -31.04 14.61 35.74
CA ASP A 316 -30.82 15.54 36.89
C ASP A 316 -31.47 14.95 38.14
N GLY A 317 -30.79 13.95 38.76
CA GLY A 317 -31.22 13.32 40.00
C GLY A 317 -32.05 12.05 39.84
N PRO A 318 -32.40 11.40 41.00
CA PRO A 318 -33.06 10.08 40.99
C PRO A 318 -34.44 10.06 40.33
N ALA A 319 -35.20 11.13 40.46
CA ALA A 319 -36.54 11.24 39.88
C ALA A 319 -36.49 11.32 38.34
N ALA A 320 -35.52 12.05 37.79
CA ALA A 320 -35.31 12.15 36.34
C ALA A 320 -34.85 10.80 35.75
N ARG A 321 -34.06 10.04 36.49
CA ARG A 321 -33.64 8.69 36.07
C ARG A 321 -34.83 7.74 36.03
N GLN A 322 -35.68 7.70 37.04
CA GLN A 322 -36.90 6.87 37.02
C GLN A 322 -37.85 7.24 35.87
N TRP A 323 -37.97 8.55 35.61
CA TRP A 323 -38.76 9.02 34.47
C TRP A 323 -38.19 8.56 33.15
N LEU A 324 -36.85 8.63 32.90
CA LEU A 324 -36.22 8.17 31.71
C LEU A 324 -36.36 6.65 31.50
N GLU A 325 -36.22 5.87 32.57
CA GLU A 325 -36.42 4.41 32.54
C GLU A 325 -37.85 4.04 32.11
N LYS A 326 -38.83 4.87 32.48
CA LYS A 326 -40.24 4.64 32.12
C LYS A 326 -40.61 5.16 30.74
N GLU A 327 -40.23 6.38 30.42
CA GLU A 327 -40.72 7.10 29.24
C GLU A 327 -39.76 6.97 28.01
N ARG A 328 -38.48 6.69 28.24
CA ARG A 328 -37.45 6.50 27.21
C ARG A 328 -36.55 5.30 27.44
N PRO A 329 -37.09 4.07 27.60
CA PRO A 329 -36.29 2.89 27.89
C PRO A 329 -35.26 2.59 26.81
N SER A 330 -35.52 2.95 25.54
CA SER A 330 -34.59 2.78 24.43
C SER A 330 -33.31 3.62 24.60
N LEU A 331 -33.40 4.83 25.14
CA LEU A 331 -32.23 5.69 25.39
C LEU A 331 -31.39 5.12 26.54
N VAL A 332 -32.02 4.61 27.58
CA VAL A 332 -31.33 3.93 28.71
C VAL A 332 -30.58 2.71 28.21
N THR A 333 -31.25 1.85 27.43
CA THR A 333 -30.64 0.66 26.86
C THR A 333 -29.46 1.00 25.92
N ALA A 334 -29.63 1.98 25.03
CA ALA A 334 -28.58 2.43 24.11
C ALA A 334 -27.36 2.97 24.87
N ARG A 335 -27.57 3.76 25.93
CA ARG A 335 -26.49 4.28 26.79
C ARG A 335 -25.73 3.15 27.48
N ASP A 336 -26.43 2.19 28.05
CA ASP A 336 -25.82 1.08 28.78
C ASP A 336 -25.01 0.17 27.81
N GLN A 337 -25.54 -0.07 26.62
CA GLN A 337 -24.80 -0.76 25.56
C GLN A 337 -23.56 0.00 25.15
N ALA A 338 -23.66 1.32 24.92
CA ALA A 338 -22.52 2.15 24.55
C ALA A 338 -21.42 2.13 25.62
N ILE A 339 -21.78 2.20 26.91
CA ILE A 339 -20.82 2.11 28.02
C ILE A 339 -20.12 0.75 28.07
N VAL A 340 -20.86 -0.34 27.90
CA VAL A 340 -20.31 -1.71 27.91
C VAL A 340 -19.31 -1.89 26.75
N GLU A 341 -19.66 -1.42 25.57
CA GLU A 341 -18.80 -1.53 24.39
C GLU A 341 -17.53 -0.67 24.55
N LEU A 342 -17.65 0.58 24.99
CA LEU A 342 -16.48 1.45 25.23
C LEU A 342 -15.53 0.88 26.29
N ARG A 343 -16.06 0.26 27.35
CA ARG A 343 -15.25 -0.44 28.35
C ARG A 343 -14.55 -1.66 27.80
N ARG A 344 -15.23 -2.43 26.94
CA ARG A 344 -14.65 -3.61 26.28
C ARG A 344 -13.50 -3.21 25.33
N GLU A 345 -13.71 -2.17 24.54
CA GLU A 345 -12.67 -1.61 23.65
C GLU A 345 -11.44 -1.12 24.42
N LYS A 346 -11.66 -0.42 25.54
CA LYS A 346 -10.58 0.04 26.42
C LYS A 346 -9.79 -1.13 27.01
N LEU A 347 -10.47 -2.16 27.48
CA LEU A 347 -9.84 -3.37 28.04
C LEU A 347 -9.01 -4.13 26.99
N GLN A 348 -9.51 -4.22 25.75
CA GLN A 348 -8.77 -4.82 24.64
C GLN A 348 -7.51 -4.03 24.30
N LYS A 349 -7.54 -2.70 24.30
CA LYS A 349 -6.35 -1.85 24.11
C LYS A 349 -5.33 -2.05 25.23
N GLU A 350 -5.76 -2.05 26.50
CA GLU A 350 -4.88 -2.25 27.65
C GLU A 350 -4.26 -3.67 27.70
N THR A 351 -4.95 -4.69 27.19
CA THR A 351 -4.39 -6.05 27.07
C THR A 351 -3.41 -6.20 25.92
N ALA A 352 -3.63 -5.48 24.82
CA ALA A 352 -2.71 -5.44 23.68
C ALA A 352 -1.41 -4.67 24.01
N GLU A 353 -1.48 -3.66 24.88
CA GLU A 353 -0.34 -2.83 25.29
C GLU A 353 0.53 -3.46 26.40
N LYS A 354 0.11 -4.56 27.03
CA LYS A 354 0.92 -5.23 28.07
C LYS A 354 1.98 -6.14 27.40
N PRO A 355 3.30 -5.80 27.45
CA PRO A 355 4.32 -6.69 26.97
C PRO A 355 4.29 -7.97 27.83
N HIS A 356 4.39 -9.14 27.16
CA HIS A 356 4.61 -10.41 27.81
C HIS A 356 5.87 -10.32 28.69
N ARG A 357 5.69 -10.12 29.99
CA ARG A 357 6.73 -10.35 30.99
C ARG A 357 7.02 -11.85 30.97
N VAL A 358 8.00 -12.24 30.16
CA VAL A 358 8.63 -13.56 30.27
C VAL A 358 9.22 -13.65 31.67
N ALA A 359 8.60 -14.49 32.48
CA ALA A 359 9.15 -14.85 33.79
C ALA A 359 10.52 -15.49 33.57
N ARG A 360 11.60 -14.77 33.88
CA ARG A 360 12.94 -15.36 34.07
C ARG A 360 12.85 -16.29 35.27
N VAL A 361 12.63 -17.56 35.03
CA VAL A 361 12.92 -18.62 36.02
C VAL A 361 14.43 -18.64 36.19
N ARG A 362 14.93 -18.19 37.34
CA ARG A 362 16.30 -18.44 37.81
C ARG A 362 16.42 -19.93 38.11
N ARG A 363 17.33 -20.59 37.45
CA ARG A 363 18.08 -21.70 37.96
C ARG A 363 19.57 -21.47 37.67
#